data_d76749249f4c1fa7bfa0e4bc98b83287
#
_entry.id   d76749249f4c1fa7bfa0e4bc98b83287
#
_cell.length_a   1.000
_cell.length_b   1.000
_cell.length_c   1.000
_cell.angle_alpha   90.00
_cell.angle_beta   90.00
_cell.angle_gamma   90.00
#
_symmetry.space_group_name_H-M   'P 1'
#
loop_
_entity.id
_entity.type
_entity.pdbx_description
1 polymer ?
#
loop_
_entity_poly.entity_id
_entity_poly.type
_entity_poly.pdbx_seq_one_letter_code
_entity_poly.pdbx_strand_id
1 'polypeptide(L)'
;MLWLVTVLQSLTVQKRLKFTNLGKVYDIVIIGGGAAGLYAAAALSSYNKEKGRLDVMLLEKMHRCGLKIGITGKGRCNLTNTKPWNEFATHVHPKNVFLKNAFYASSNTAVMENFEKMGLPLVVERGDRVFPQSMKALDVVATLEKHILGGGVQIRKNAEVSSLVKGDDGLFAIKCSDGLECSARKVIIATGGLSYQTTGSSGDGYVFAKGLGHKITPLFPSLTALKPKNYKEEFYGISLKNVSVQLAVNGDIVQEEFGDLDFTNGGIEGPIGFKVSRKGVHSLVNGQKVELRLDMKPAVSLDQLAKRIEREMAEIKGDKLKGMLPKLLPSKLVKLFVEGNSGLSVANLAQKLKCWVFPINGYVGYERCVVTAGGVSLQEVSQKTMESKLVPGLSFAGEVLDLDGDTGGYNLQIAFSTGALAAQSAAASLTK
;
A
#
# COMPACT_ATOMS: atom_id res chain seq x y z
N MET A 1 -22.99 38.95 -17.98
CA MET A 1 -23.13 37.86 -18.96
C MET A 1 -21.99 37.78 -19.99
N LEU A 2 -21.07 38.74 -20.02
CA LEU A 2 -19.88 38.73 -20.93
C LEU A 2 -18.61 38.13 -20.28
N TRP A 3 -18.58 37.91 -18.97
CA TRP A 3 -17.38 37.38 -18.28
C TRP A 3 -17.27 35.83 -18.27
N LEU A 4 -18.41 35.12 -18.50
CA LEU A 4 -18.43 33.66 -18.56
C LEU A 4 -18.06 33.06 -19.95
N VAL A 5 -18.12 33.86 -21.01
CA VAL A 5 -17.78 33.42 -22.37
C VAL A 5 -16.28 33.40 -22.61
N THR A 6 -15.51 34.28 -21.93
CA THR A 6 -14.05 34.37 -22.10
C THR A 6 -13.28 33.31 -21.37
N VAL A 7 -13.86 32.70 -20.32
CA VAL A 7 -13.21 31.57 -19.57
C VAL A 7 -13.43 30.22 -20.25
N LEU A 8 -14.48 30.06 -21.01
CA LEU A 8 -14.78 28.81 -21.77
C LEU A 8 -14.02 28.71 -23.10
N GLN A 9 -13.44 29.79 -23.61
CA GLN A 9 -12.63 29.79 -24.84
C GLN A 9 -11.13 29.50 -24.56
N SER A 10 -10.66 29.57 -23.32
CA SER A 10 -9.27 29.24 -22.97
C SER A 10 -9.00 27.75 -22.72
N LEU A 11 -10.02 26.90 -22.70
CA LEU A 11 -9.91 25.45 -22.46
C LEU A 11 -9.86 24.58 -23.72
N THR A 12 -9.87 25.16 -24.91
CA THR A 12 -9.88 24.39 -26.17
C THR A 12 -8.74 24.71 -27.12
N VAL A 13 -7.61 25.19 -26.62
CA VAL A 13 -6.37 25.22 -27.39
C VAL A 13 -5.41 24.18 -26.81
N GLN A 14 -5.63 22.91 -27.14
CA GLN A 14 -4.51 21.97 -27.21
C GLN A 14 -3.55 22.50 -28.27
N LYS A 15 -2.55 23.33 -27.83
CA LYS A 15 -1.40 23.64 -28.65
C LYS A 15 -0.77 22.29 -29.04
N ARG A 16 -0.92 21.90 -30.31
CA ARG A 16 -0.12 20.83 -30.94
C ARG A 16 1.36 21.23 -30.74
N LEU A 17 1.96 20.71 -29.70
CA LEU A 17 3.40 20.85 -29.49
C LEU A 17 4.07 19.99 -30.58
N LYS A 18 4.51 20.62 -31.65
CA LYS A 18 5.43 19.97 -32.61
C LYS A 18 6.77 19.84 -31.85
N PHE A 19 7.08 18.64 -31.39
CA PHE A 19 8.40 18.32 -30.88
C PHE A 19 9.38 18.20 -32.06
N THR A 20 10.15 19.25 -32.34
CA THR A 20 11.07 19.34 -33.48
C THR A 20 12.49 18.84 -33.18
N ASN A 21 12.79 18.44 -31.93
CA ASN A 21 14.04 17.79 -31.57
C ASN A 21 13.75 16.61 -30.65
N LEU A 22 13.46 15.47 -31.25
CA LEU A 22 13.33 14.21 -30.51
C LEU A 22 14.75 13.78 -30.08
N GLY A 23 15.02 13.87 -28.79
CA GLY A 23 16.17 13.19 -28.19
C GLY A 23 16.15 11.69 -28.49
N LYS A 24 17.01 10.92 -27.84
CA LYS A 24 17.07 9.46 -28.04
C LYS A 24 15.69 8.81 -27.91
N VAL A 25 15.33 7.91 -28.84
CA VAL A 25 14.12 7.07 -28.78
C VAL A 25 14.47 5.77 -28.06
N TYR A 26 13.81 5.50 -26.96
CA TYR A 26 13.89 4.24 -26.21
C TYR A 26 12.78 3.29 -26.65
N ASP A 27 13.05 1.99 -26.56
CA ASP A 27 12.01 0.98 -26.74
C ASP A 27 11.01 1.03 -25.58
N ILE A 28 11.53 1.11 -24.34
CA ILE A 28 10.69 1.19 -23.13
C ILE A 28 11.28 2.22 -22.17
N VAL A 29 10.42 3.11 -21.65
CA VAL A 29 10.74 3.96 -20.51
C VAL A 29 9.87 3.59 -19.33
N ILE A 30 10.49 3.38 -18.18
CA ILE A 30 9.82 3.14 -16.89
C ILE A 30 9.90 4.42 -16.06
N ILE A 31 8.77 4.92 -15.58
CA ILE A 31 8.70 6.12 -14.75
C ILE A 31 8.45 5.71 -13.30
N GLY A 32 9.45 5.92 -12.44
CA GLY A 32 9.46 5.59 -11.01
C GLY A 32 10.33 4.37 -10.70
N GLY A 33 11.37 4.58 -9.89
CA GLY A 33 12.31 3.57 -9.41
C GLY A 33 11.92 2.94 -8.06
N GLY A 34 10.60 2.80 -7.79
CA GLY A 34 10.06 2.07 -6.66
C GLY A 34 10.04 0.55 -6.89
N ALA A 35 9.30 -0.18 -6.03
CA ALA A 35 9.23 -1.65 -6.10
C ALA A 35 8.77 -2.16 -7.47
N ALA A 36 7.69 -1.61 -8.01
CA ALA A 36 7.15 -2.03 -9.30
C ALA A 36 8.10 -1.70 -10.46
N GLY A 37 8.66 -0.48 -10.49
CA GLY A 37 9.55 -0.06 -11.56
C GLY A 37 10.90 -0.77 -11.55
N LEU A 38 11.49 -0.97 -10.37
CA LEU A 38 12.72 -1.76 -10.24
C LEU A 38 12.52 -3.21 -10.68
N TYR A 39 11.39 -3.82 -10.29
CA TYR A 39 11.13 -5.21 -10.66
C TYR A 39 10.78 -5.35 -12.15
N ALA A 40 10.08 -4.36 -12.74
CA ALA A 40 9.87 -4.27 -14.17
C ALA A 40 11.21 -4.15 -14.95
N ALA A 41 12.10 -3.27 -14.48
CA ALA A 41 13.44 -3.11 -15.06
C ALA A 41 14.29 -4.38 -14.94
N ALA A 42 14.19 -5.09 -13.81
CA ALA A 42 14.87 -6.37 -13.60
C ALA A 42 14.35 -7.46 -14.57
N ALA A 43 13.03 -7.51 -14.81
CA ALA A 43 12.45 -8.43 -15.78
C ALA A 43 12.93 -8.11 -17.22
N LEU A 44 13.02 -6.83 -17.60
CA LEU A 44 13.58 -6.42 -18.89
C LEU A 44 15.08 -6.68 -19.00
N SER A 45 15.83 -6.55 -17.91
CA SER A 45 17.25 -6.94 -17.84
C SER A 45 17.43 -8.43 -18.12
N SER A 46 16.60 -9.29 -17.54
CA SER A 46 16.60 -10.73 -17.81
C SER A 46 16.23 -11.01 -19.26
N TYR A 47 15.20 -10.34 -19.79
CA TYR A 47 14.81 -10.43 -21.19
C TYR A 47 15.98 -10.10 -22.15
N ASN A 48 16.70 -9.00 -21.88
CA ASN A 48 17.84 -8.56 -22.69
C ASN A 48 18.98 -9.60 -22.73
N LYS A 49 19.19 -10.32 -21.62
CA LYS A 49 20.20 -11.39 -21.56
C LYS A 49 19.82 -12.63 -22.35
N GLU A 50 18.52 -12.92 -22.47
CA GLU A 50 18.03 -14.17 -23.01
C GLU A 50 17.56 -14.07 -24.48
N LYS A 51 16.90 -12.96 -24.85
CA LYS A 51 16.12 -12.87 -26.09
C LYS A 51 16.52 -11.75 -27.06
N GLY A 52 17.40 -10.85 -26.65
CA GLY A 52 17.82 -9.73 -27.48
C GLY A 52 17.67 -8.37 -26.80
N ARG A 53 18.40 -7.37 -27.27
CA ARG A 53 18.59 -6.10 -26.58
C ARG A 53 17.50 -5.09 -26.95
N LEU A 54 16.73 -4.69 -25.95
CA LEU A 54 15.87 -3.52 -25.97
C LEU A 54 16.59 -2.33 -25.30
N ASP A 55 16.43 -1.13 -25.87
CA ASP A 55 16.88 0.11 -25.24
C ASP A 55 15.86 0.53 -24.16
N VAL A 56 16.24 0.32 -22.89
CA VAL A 56 15.37 0.56 -21.74
C VAL A 56 15.97 1.61 -20.81
N MET A 57 15.14 2.58 -20.39
CA MET A 57 15.49 3.60 -19.41
C MET A 57 14.52 3.55 -18.23
N LEU A 58 15.05 3.51 -17.00
CA LEU A 58 14.32 3.75 -15.76
C LEU A 58 14.61 5.18 -15.29
N LEU A 59 13.56 5.98 -15.11
CA LEU A 59 13.63 7.35 -14.60
C LEU A 59 13.15 7.37 -13.14
N GLU A 60 14.00 7.85 -12.23
CA GLU A 60 13.69 8.04 -10.81
C GLU A 60 13.95 9.49 -10.42
N LYS A 61 12.95 10.15 -9.83
CA LYS A 61 13.07 11.56 -9.43
C LYS A 61 13.94 11.78 -8.21
N MET A 62 14.04 10.78 -7.34
CA MET A 62 14.85 10.88 -6.13
C MET A 62 16.32 10.58 -6.41
N HIS A 63 17.20 10.92 -5.47
CA HIS A 63 18.63 10.69 -5.55
C HIS A 63 19.02 9.19 -5.53
N ARG A 64 18.10 8.31 -5.17
CA ARG A 64 18.26 6.84 -5.21
C ARG A 64 16.93 6.14 -5.41
N CYS A 65 16.96 4.96 -6.04
CA CYS A 65 15.80 4.11 -6.17
C CYS A 65 15.41 3.44 -4.84
N GLY A 66 14.17 2.97 -4.75
CA GLY A 66 13.71 2.11 -3.67
C GLY A 66 13.63 2.76 -2.30
N LEU A 67 13.54 4.09 -2.18
CA LEU A 67 13.47 4.78 -0.89
C LEU A 67 12.35 4.21 0.01
N LYS A 68 11.15 3.99 -0.55
CA LYS A 68 10.04 3.39 0.20
C LYS A 68 10.32 1.92 0.54
N ILE A 69 10.97 1.13 -0.32
CA ILE A 69 11.41 -0.23 0.02
C ILE A 69 12.27 -0.19 1.27
N GLY A 70 13.23 0.74 1.35
CA GLY A 70 14.17 0.90 2.45
C GLY A 70 13.54 1.08 3.83
N ILE A 71 12.31 1.58 3.92
CA ILE A 71 11.58 1.77 5.19
C ILE A 71 10.55 0.68 5.48
N THR A 72 10.25 -0.21 4.52
CA THR A 72 9.27 -1.28 4.71
C THR A 72 9.71 -2.30 5.76
N GLY A 73 8.74 -2.88 6.47
CA GLY A 73 9.01 -3.88 7.50
C GLY A 73 9.96 -3.38 8.61
N LYS A 74 9.92 -2.08 8.94
CA LYS A 74 10.84 -1.44 9.89
C LYS A 74 12.31 -1.54 9.44
N GLY A 75 12.56 -1.36 8.13
CA GLY A 75 13.90 -1.43 7.53
C GLY A 75 14.36 -2.84 7.16
N ARG A 76 13.51 -3.88 7.34
CA ARG A 76 13.85 -5.28 7.00
C ARG A 76 13.35 -5.73 5.64
N CYS A 77 12.35 -5.08 5.07
CA CYS A 77 11.65 -5.41 3.83
C CYS A 77 10.93 -6.78 3.85
N ASN A 78 9.65 -6.78 4.15
CA ASN A 78 8.79 -7.95 3.96
C ASN A 78 8.42 -8.05 2.47
N LEU A 79 9.20 -8.82 1.70
CA LEU A 79 9.13 -8.92 0.24
C LEU A 79 7.81 -9.48 -0.28
N THR A 80 7.35 -10.56 0.34
CA THR A 80 6.14 -11.27 -0.07
C THR A 80 5.60 -12.13 1.07
N ASN A 81 4.56 -12.91 0.78
CA ASN A 81 3.96 -13.90 1.65
C ASN A 81 3.86 -15.24 0.91
N THR A 82 4.17 -16.36 1.56
CA THR A 82 4.21 -17.69 0.91
C THR A 82 2.84 -18.32 0.69
N LYS A 83 1.75 -17.65 1.09
CA LYS A 83 0.38 -18.14 0.91
C LYS A 83 0.06 -18.45 -0.55
N PRO A 84 -0.66 -19.56 -0.81
CA PRO A 84 -1.14 -19.86 -2.16
C PRO A 84 -2.19 -18.82 -2.61
N TRP A 85 -2.45 -18.77 -3.91
CA TRP A 85 -3.31 -17.75 -4.50
C TRP A 85 -4.69 -17.61 -3.85
N ASN A 86 -5.35 -18.72 -3.54
CA ASN A 86 -6.68 -18.70 -2.93
C ASN A 86 -6.72 -17.96 -1.58
N GLU A 87 -5.66 -18.07 -0.77
CA GLU A 87 -5.52 -17.33 0.47
C GLU A 87 -4.95 -15.94 0.22
N PHE A 88 -3.92 -15.82 -0.62
CA PHE A 88 -3.30 -14.53 -0.97
C PHE A 88 -4.35 -13.54 -1.49
N ALA A 89 -5.23 -13.99 -2.37
CA ALA A 89 -6.25 -13.16 -3.01
C ALA A 89 -7.24 -12.53 -2.02
N THR A 90 -7.49 -13.15 -0.85
CA THR A 90 -8.38 -12.58 0.17
C THR A 90 -7.84 -11.32 0.82
N HIS A 91 -6.54 -11.07 0.66
CA HIS A 91 -5.82 -9.90 1.18
C HIS A 91 -5.62 -8.79 0.14
N VAL A 92 -6.25 -8.89 -1.04
CA VAL A 92 -6.11 -7.94 -2.15
C VAL A 92 -7.43 -7.21 -2.41
N HIS A 93 -7.37 -5.89 -2.51
CA HIS A 93 -8.52 -4.99 -2.63
C HIS A 93 -8.39 -4.05 -3.83
N PRO A 94 -9.49 -3.50 -4.38
CA PRO A 94 -10.88 -3.92 -4.22
C PRO A 94 -11.24 -5.15 -5.04
N LYS A 95 -10.44 -5.50 -6.08
CA LYS A 95 -10.69 -6.59 -7.03
C LYS A 95 -9.49 -7.54 -7.13
N ASN A 96 -9.44 -8.53 -6.25
CA ASN A 96 -8.39 -9.54 -6.26
C ASN A 96 -8.24 -10.29 -7.61
N VAL A 97 -9.35 -10.56 -8.31
CA VAL A 97 -9.35 -11.24 -9.62
C VAL A 97 -8.51 -10.49 -10.65
N PHE A 98 -8.42 -9.15 -10.56
CA PHE A 98 -7.59 -8.35 -11.47
C PHE A 98 -6.10 -8.74 -11.37
N LEU A 99 -5.60 -9.01 -10.16
CA LEU A 99 -4.21 -9.38 -9.92
C LEU A 99 -3.86 -10.78 -10.45
N LYS A 100 -4.85 -11.66 -10.67
CA LYS A 100 -4.62 -13.09 -10.91
C LYS A 100 -3.59 -13.38 -12.00
N ASN A 101 -3.73 -12.72 -13.15
CA ASN A 101 -2.79 -12.93 -14.27
C ASN A 101 -1.37 -12.45 -13.92
N ALA A 102 -1.23 -11.30 -13.28
CA ALA A 102 0.05 -10.78 -12.85
C ALA A 102 0.70 -11.67 -11.77
N PHE A 103 -0.11 -12.17 -10.82
CA PHE A 103 0.39 -13.09 -9.80
C PHE A 103 0.91 -14.40 -10.41
N TYR A 104 0.24 -14.98 -11.41
CA TYR A 104 0.74 -16.20 -12.05
C TYR A 104 1.89 -15.95 -13.02
N ALA A 105 2.01 -14.75 -13.59
CA ALA A 105 3.18 -14.37 -14.39
C ALA A 105 4.45 -14.20 -13.53
N SER A 106 4.30 -13.73 -12.30
CA SER A 106 5.37 -13.62 -11.30
C SER A 106 4.78 -13.84 -9.90
N SER A 107 4.62 -15.12 -9.54
CA SER A 107 4.06 -15.53 -8.25
C SER A 107 5.01 -15.22 -7.10
N ASN A 108 4.52 -15.33 -5.88
CA ASN A 108 5.36 -15.24 -4.68
C ASN A 108 6.53 -16.22 -4.71
N THR A 109 6.31 -17.47 -5.13
CA THR A 109 7.40 -18.46 -5.34
C THR A 109 8.38 -17.96 -6.40
N ALA A 110 7.90 -17.52 -7.56
CA ALA A 110 8.75 -17.00 -8.62
C ALA A 110 9.54 -15.74 -8.19
N VAL A 111 8.92 -14.86 -7.39
CA VAL A 111 9.60 -13.69 -6.81
C VAL A 111 10.74 -14.13 -5.89
N MET A 112 10.49 -15.11 -5.01
CA MET A 112 11.52 -15.64 -4.11
C MET A 112 12.68 -16.25 -4.92
N GLU A 113 12.40 -17.14 -5.85
CA GLU A 113 13.41 -17.75 -6.72
C GLU A 113 14.23 -16.73 -7.50
N ASN A 114 13.58 -15.68 -8.02
CA ASN A 114 14.26 -14.62 -8.77
C ASN A 114 15.23 -13.83 -7.86
N PHE A 115 14.83 -13.48 -6.63
CA PHE A 115 15.74 -12.82 -5.70
C PHE A 115 16.91 -13.72 -5.31
N GLU A 116 16.69 -15.00 -5.07
CA GLU A 116 17.75 -15.96 -4.77
C GLU A 116 18.70 -16.15 -5.96
N LYS A 117 18.18 -16.27 -7.19
CA LYS A 117 19.00 -16.29 -8.43
C LYS A 117 19.82 -15.01 -8.63
N MET A 118 19.31 -13.87 -8.19
CA MET A 118 20.05 -12.59 -8.19
C MET A 118 21.10 -12.50 -7.06
N GLY A 119 21.17 -13.51 -6.18
CA GLY A 119 22.14 -13.59 -5.09
C GLY A 119 21.66 -12.99 -3.76
N LEU A 120 20.37 -12.84 -3.55
CA LEU A 120 19.77 -12.39 -2.28
C LEU A 120 19.12 -13.59 -1.56
N PRO A 121 19.79 -14.18 -0.54
CA PRO A 121 19.18 -15.24 0.26
C PRO A 121 17.97 -14.74 1.04
N LEU A 122 16.93 -15.56 1.12
CA LEU A 122 15.67 -15.24 1.76
C LEU A 122 15.40 -16.14 2.97
N VAL A 123 14.53 -15.68 3.87
CA VAL A 123 14.05 -16.43 5.02
C VAL A 123 12.55 -16.22 5.19
N VAL A 124 11.84 -17.29 5.55
CA VAL A 124 10.41 -17.25 5.87
C VAL A 124 10.24 -17.16 7.39
N GLU A 125 9.57 -16.13 7.86
CA GLU A 125 9.23 -15.93 9.26
C GLU A 125 7.77 -16.32 9.56
N ARG A 126 7.42 -16.34 10.84
CA ARG A 126 6.04 -16.59 11.31
C ARG A 126 5.02 -15.75 10.54
N GLY A 127 3.92 -16.38 10.14
CA GLY A 127 2.85 -15.75 9.36
C GLY A 127 3.18 -15.69 7.86
N ASP A 128 4.02 -16.62 7.40
CA ASP A 128 4.35 -16.83 5.98
C ASP A 128 5.03 -15.62 5.32
N ARG A 129 5.68 -14.76 6.12
CA ARG A 129 6.32 -13.52 5.68
C ARG A 129 7.75 -13.78 5.24
N VAL A 130 8.12 -13.24 4.09
CA VAL A 130 9.42 -13.44 3.47
C VAL A 130 10.29 -12.19 3.61
N PHE A 131 11.50 -12.37 4.14
CA PHE A 131 12.49 -11.30 4.34
C PHE A 131 13.83 -11.68 3.70
N PRO A 132 14.68 -10.70 3.34
CA PRO A 132 16.08 -11.01 3.05
C PRO A 132 16.73 -11.56 4.33
N GLN A 133 17.58 -12.57 4.19
CA GLN A 133 18.28 -13.18 5.32
C GLN A 133 19.12 -12.16 6.12
N SER A 134 19.63 -11.13 5.45
CA SER A 134 20.35 -10.03 6.08
C SER A 134 19.50 -9.12 6.96
N MET A 135 18.15 -9.22 6.86
CA MET A 135 17.19 -8.32 7.52
C MET A 135 17.41 -6.83 7.15
N LYS A 136 17.98 -6.54 5.98
CA LYS A 136 18.25 -5.18 5.50
C LYS A 136 17.51 -4.91 4.19
N ALA A 137 16.55 -4.01 4.23
CA ALA A 137 15.77 -3.60 3.06
C ALA A 137 16.64 -3.03 1.92
N LEU A 138 17.77 -2.42 2.25
CA LEU A 138 18.69 -1.85 1.25
C LEU A 138 19.36 -2.91 0.39
N ASP A 139 19.55 -4.13 0.90
CA ASP A 139 20.12 -5.23 0.12
C ASP A 139 19.19 -5.67 -1.00
N VAL A 140 17.86 -5.57 -0.77
CA VAL A 140 16.85 -5.81 -1.81
C VAL A 140 17.02 -4.82 -2.98
N VAL A 141 17.18 -3.53 -2.65
CA VAL A 141 17.36 -2.48 -3.66
C VAL A 141 18.69 -2.66 -4.41
N ALA A 142 19.78 -2.89 -3.68
CA ALA A 142 21.10 -3.10 -4.26
C ALA A 142 21.14 -4.31 -5.19
N THR A 143 20.49 -5.40 -4.82
CA THR A 143 20.38 -6.61 -5.64
C THR A 143 19.64 -6.33 -6.94
N LEU A 144 18.51 -5.63 -6.89
CA LEU A 144 17.75 -5.24 -8.09
C LEU A 144 18.58 -4.30 -8.98
N GLU A 145 19.17 -3.22 -8.43
CA GLU A 145 19.99 -2.29 -9.23
C GLU A 145 21.17 -2.99 -9.91
N LYS A 146 21.90 -3.85 -9.19
CA LYS A 146 23.00 -4.65 -9.77
C LYS A 146 22.53 -5.52 -10.93
N HIS A 147 21.40 -6.22 -10.76
CA HIS A 147 20.84 -7.08 -11.81
C HIS A 147 20.40 -6.28 -13.03
N ILE A 148 19.73 -5.14 -12.83
CA ILE A 148 19.26 -4.23 -13.87
C ILE A 148 20.40 -3.72 -14.72
N LEU A 149 21.45 -3.20 -14.11
CA LEU A 149 22.63 -2.69 -14.81
C LEU A 149 23.37 -3.79 -15.58
N GLY A 150 23.45 -5.00 -15.01
CA GLY A 150 24.06 -6.15 -15.65
C GLY A 150 23.36 -6.65 -16.93
N GLY A 151 22.11 -6.24 -17.20
CA GLY A 151 21.36 -6.52 -18.45
C GLY A 151 21.25 -5.32 -19.38
N GLY A 152 22.02 -4.26 -19.15
CA GLY A 152 22.11 -3.10 -20.03
C GLY A 152 20.93 -2.14 -19.95
N VAL A 153 20.05 -2.28 -18.96
CA VAL A 153 19.00 -1.30 -18.67
C VAL A 153 19.62 -0.08 -17.98
N GLN A 154 19.29 1.11 -18.47
CA GLN A 154 19.81 2.36 -17.93
C GLN A 154 18.95 2.84 -16.75
N ILE A 155 19.58 3.29 -15.68
CA ILE A 155 18.92 3.94 -14.54
C ILE A 155 19.37 5.39 -14.48
N ARG A 156 18.42 6.32 -14.54
CA ARG A 156 18.68 7.75 -14.32
C ARG A 156 17.96 8.22 -13.06
N LYS A 157 18.73 8.58 -12.05
CA LYS A 157 18.29 9.17 -10.79
C LYS A 157 18.28 10.69 -10.90
N ASN A 158 17.57 11.38 -9.98
CA ASN A 158 17.33 12.82 -10.01
C ASN A 158 16.69 13.30 -11.33
N ALA A 159 15.85 12.44 -11.93
CA ALA A 159 15.15 12.68 -13.19
C ALA A 159 13.64 12.68 -12.96
N GLU A 160 13.13 13.80 -12.47
CA GLU A 160 11.71 14.01 -12.26
C GLU A 160 10.99 14.26 -13.59
N VAL A 161 10.13 13.35 -14.00
CA VAL A 161 9.31 13.54 -15.19
C VAL A 161 8.28 14.65 -14.91
N SER A 162 8.34 15.71 -15.70
CA SER A 162 7.43 16.87 -15.61
C SER A 162 6.32 16.83 -16.66
N SER A 163 6.53 16.09 -17.76
CA SER A 163 5.53 15.96 -18.83
C SER A 163 5.63 14.59 -19.51
N LEU A 164 4.45 14.01 -19.77
CA LEU A 164 4.27 12.78 -20.53
C LEU A 164 3.12 12.99 -21.51
N VAL A 165 3.41 12.92 -22.81
CA VAL A 165 2.42 13.13 -23.88
C VAL A 165 2.57 12.05 -24.95
N LYS A 166 1.45 11.55 -25.48
CA LYS A 166 1.42 10.66 -26.63
C LYS A 166 1.34 11.48 -27.91
N GLY A 167 2.35 11.34 -28.77
CA GLY A 167 2.40 12.00 -30.08
C GLY A 167 1.56 11.32 -31.15
N ASP A 168 1.27 12.05 -32.23
CA ASP A 168 0.56 11.53 -33.41
C ASP A 168 1.40 10.47 -34.16
N ASP A 169 2.72 10.49 -33.98
CA ASP A 169 3.69 9.51 -34.49
C ASP A 169 3.66 8.16 -33.75
N GLY A 170 2.82 8.08 -32.72
CA GLY A 170 2.71 6.90 -31.88
C GLY A 170 3.80 6.77 -30.80
N LEU A 171 4.73 7.71 -30.67
CA LEU A 171 5.70 7.74 -29.60
C LEU A 171 5.20 8.52 -28.38
N PHE A 172 5.75 8.22 -27.22
CA PHE A 172 5.59 9.03 -26.03
C PHE A 172 6.72 10.05 -25.94
N ALA A 173 6.39 11.32 -25.85
CA ALA A 173 7.35 12.38 -25.55
C ALA A 173 7.42 12.58 -24.03
N ILE A 174 8.63 12.53 -23.47
CA ILE A 174 8.91 12.58 -22.05
C ILE A 174 9.87 13.73 -21.79
N LYS A 175 9.50 14.61 -20.85
CA LYS A 175 10.36 15.70 -20.38
C LYS A 175 10.58 15.56 -18.88
N CYS A 176 11.82 15.78 -18.44
CA CYS A 176 12.18 15.85 -17.05
C CYS A 176 12.48 17.30 -16.63
N SER A 177 12.35 17.58 -15.34
CA SER A 177 12.60 18.91 -14.77
C SER A 177 14.08 19.35 -14.89
N ASP A 178 15.00 18.39 -15.02
CA ASP A 178 16.44 18.62 -15.24
C ASP A 178 16.82 18.94 -16.70
N GLY A 179 15.83 19.06 -17.59
CA GLY A 179 16.02 19.35 -19.01
C GLY A 179 16.20 18.11 -19.90
N LEU A 180 16.20 16.90 -19.36
CA LEU A 180 16.17 15.68 -20.19
C LEU A 180 14.90 15.66 -21.02
N GLU A 181 15.04 15.47 -22.33
CA GLU A 181 13.96 15.16 -23.26
C GLU A 181 14.28 13.86 -23.98
N CYS A 182 13.32 12.94 -24.01
CA CYS A 182 13.45 11.68 -24.76
C CYS A 182 12.08 11.21 -25.27
N SER A 183 12.10 10.22 -26.15
CA SER A 183 10.90 9.57 -26.62
C SER A 183 10.93 8.07 -26.32
N ALA A 184 9.75 7.46 -26.25
CA ALA A 184 9.63 6.03 -26.01
C ALA A 184 8.52 5.42 -26.87
N ARG A 185 8.73 4.17 -27.32
CA ARG A 185 7.68 3.38 -27.96
C ARG A 185 6.66 2.87 -26.97
N LYS A 186 7.12 2.50 -25.77
CA LYS A 186 6.31 2.03 -24.65
C LYS A 186 6.69 2.76 -23.36
N VAL A 187 5.70 2.99 -22.50
CA VAL A 187 5.90 3.60 -21.18
C VAL A 187 5.23 2.75 -20.11
N ILE A 188 5.94 2.53 -19.00
CA ILE A 188 5.40 1.91 -17.80
C ILE A 188 5.37 2.95 -16.68
N ILE A 189 4.19 3.34 -16.22
CA ILE A 189 4.03 4.22 -15.06
C ILE A 189 4.04 3.36 -13.79
N ALA A 190 5.07 3.53 -12.95
CA ALA A 190 5.33 2.79 -11.72
C ALA A 190 5.66 3.72 -10.54
N THR A 191 5.03 4.89 -10.52
CA THR A 191 5.35 6.02 -9.63
C THR A 191 4.87 5.86 -8.18
N GLY A 192 4.13 4.79 -7.87
CA GLY A 192 3.48 4.61 -6.57
C GLY A 192 2.25 5.49 -6.38
N GLY A 193 1.81 5.63 -5.13
CA GLY A 193 0.65 6.42 -4.74
C GLY A 193 1.02 7.74 -4.05
N LEU A 194 0.38 8.01 -2.89
CA LEU A 194 0.58 9.21 -2.07
C LEU A 194 1.23 8.88 -0.71
N SER A 195 1.37 7.60 -0.36
CA SER A 195 1.89 7.20 0.93
C SER A 195 3.40 7.45 1.06
N TYR A 196 3.83 8.01 2.21
CA TYR A 196 5.22 8.41 2.46
C TYR A 196 5.79 9.34 1.37
N GLN A 197 5.18 10.48 1.15
CA GLN A 197 5.54 11.43 0.09
C GLN A 197 7.02 11.81 0.05
N THR A 198 7.69 11.86 1.21
CA THR A 198 9.13 12.11 1.31
C THR A 198 10.00 11.05 0.61
N THR A 199 9.44 9.90 0.26
CA THR A 199 10.11 8.85 -0.51
C THR A 199 9.90 8.95 -2.03
N GLY A 200 9.23 10.01 -2.49
CA GLY A 200 8.97 10.26 -3.90
C GLY A 200 7.55 9.90 -4.39
N SER A 201 6.69 9.33 -3.53
CA SER A 201 5.31 8.99 -3.88
C SER A 201 4.38 10.21 -3.73
N SER A 202 4.43 11.15 -4.67
CA SER A 202 3.72 12.44 -4.65
C SER A 202 2.46 12.48 -5.54
N GLY A 203 2.12 11.34 -6.19
CA GLY A 203 0.93 11.23 -7.03
C GLY A 203 1.13 11.64 -8.50
N ASP A 204 2.36 11.82 -8.96
CA ASP A 204 2.67 12.23 -10.33
C ASP A 204 2.03 11.30 -11.37
N GLY A 205 2.04 9.99 -11.13
CA GLY A 205 1.41 9.01 -12.01
C GLY A 205 -0.09 9.22 -12.19
N TYR A 206 -0.78 9.72 -11.19
CA TYR A 206 -2.20 10.07 -11.31
C TYR A 206 -2.40 11.28 -12.21
N VAL A 207 -1.48 12.26 -12.16
CA VAL A 207 -1.50 13.42 -13.04
C VAL A 207 -1.27 12.99 -14.49
N PHE A 208 -0.25 12.16 -14.74
CA PHE A 208 0.04 11.62 -16.08
C PHE A 208 -1.12 10.78 -16.62
N ALA A 209 -1.64 9.85 -15.82
CA ALA A 209 -2.76 9.01 -16.21
C ALA A 209 -4.01 9.83 -16.57
N LYS A 210 -4.34 10.85 -15.74
CA LYS A 210 -5.46 11.75 -15.98
C LYS A 210 -5.27 12.60 -17.23
N GLY A 211 -4.04 13.11 -17.46
CA GLY A 211 -3.68 13.83 -18.67
C GLY A 211 -3.80 13.01 -19.95
N LEU A 212 -3.65 11.68 -19.84
CA LEU A 212 -3.83 10.70 -20.91
C LEU A 212 -5.25 10.11 -20.98
N GLY A 213 -6.22 10.69 -20.26
CA GLY A 213 -7.65 10.34 -20.33
C GLY A 213 -8.11 9.26 -19.36
N HIS A 214 -7.26 8.77 -18.46
CA HIS A 214 -7.63 7.76 -17.47
C HIS A 214 -8.40 8.35 -16.28
N LYS A 215 -9.36 7.57 -15.80
CA LYS A 215 -10.09 7.84 -14.57
C LYS A 215 -9.26 7.41 -13.35
N ILE A 216 -9.18 8.31 -12.38
CA ILE A 216 -8.63 8.01 -11.05
C ILE A 216 -9.79 7.82 -10.08
N THR A 217 -9.84 6.65 -9.43
CA THR A 217 -10.82 6.37 -8.38
C THR A 217 -10.50 7.19 -7.12
N PRO A 218 -11.46 7.41 -6.22
CA PRO A 218 -11.20 8.16 -4.99
C PRO A 218 -10.03 7.61 -4.21
N LEU A 219 -9.08 8.49 -3.89
CA LEU A 219 -7.86 8.15 -3.15
C LEU A 219 -8.11 8.34 -1.65
N PHE A 220 -7.67 7.39 -0.84
CA PHE A 220 -7.68 7.52 0.62
C PHE A 220 -6.54 6.73 1.27
N PRO A 221 -6.06 7.14 2.47
CA PRO A 221 -5.06 6.39 3.22
C PRO A 221 -5.58 5.01 3.60
N SER A 222 -4.77 3.97 3.36
CA SER A 222 -5.05 2.59 3.77
C SER A 222 -3.91 2.07 4.65
N LEU A 223 -4.22 1.16 5.55
CA LEU A 223 -3.28 0.65 6.55
C LEU A 223 -2.68 1.80 7.37
N THR A 224 -3.55 2.55 8.01
CA THR A 224 -3.20 3.73 8.80
C THR A 224 -3.79 3.68 10.21
N ALA A 225 -3.32 4.54 11.12
CA ALA A 225 -3.89 4.63 12.45
C ALA A 225 -5.28 5.29 12.41
N LEU A 226 -6.25 4.70 13.09
CA LEU A 226 -7.56 5.28 13.33
C LEU A 226 -7.54 6.08 14.63
N LYS A 227 -8.01 7.32 14.61
CA LYS A 227 -7.95 8.25 15.73
C LYS A 227 -9.28 8.29 16.48
N PRO A 228 -9.35 7.74 17.71
CA PRO A 228 -10.55 7.84 18.53
C PRO A 228 -10.85 9.28 18.93
N LYS A 229 -12.14 9.56 19.13
CA LYS A 229 -12.58 10.81 19.76
C LYS A 229 -12.01 10.92 21.17
N ASN A 230 -11.47 12.08 21.54
CA ASN A 230 -10.85 12.33 22.86
C ASN A 230 -9.69 11.37 23.18
N TYR A 231 -8.89 11.01 22.19
CA TYR A 231 -7.72 10.14 22.33
C TYR A 231 -6.64 10.81 23.18
N LYS A 232 -6.17 10.10 24.21
CA LYS A 232 -5.24 10.62 25.23
C LYS A 232 -3.81 10.09 25.01
N GLU A 233 -2.81 10.88 25.40
CA GLU A 233 -1.39 10.51 25.29
C GLU A 233 -1.02 9.31 26.16
N GLU A 234 -1.71 9.11 27.26
CA GLU A 234 -1.51 7.98 28.15
C GLU A 234 -1.71 6.61 27.49
N PHE A 235 -2.40 6.56 26.33
CA PHE A 235 -2.47 5.36 25.50
C PHE A 235 -1.16 5.05 24.77
N TYR A 236 -0.30 6.04 24.52
CA TYR A 236 0.85 5.86 23.65
C TYR A 236 1.82 4.79 24.15
N GLY A 237 2.22 3.91 23.22
CA GLY A 237 3.14 2.81 23.51
C GLY A 237 2.53 1.60 24.21
N ILE A 238 1.19 1.55 24.34
CA ILE A 238 0.51 0.36 24.84
C ILE A 238 0.26 -0.60 23.65
N SER A 239 0.73 -1.83 23.78
CA SER A 239 0.46 -2.93 22.86
C SER A 239 -0.36 -4.00 23.55
N LEU A 240 -1.43 -4.42 22.89
CA LEU A 240 -2.29 -5.52 23.30
C LEU A 240 -2.03 -6.73 22.45
N LYS A 241 -2.00 -7.90 23.07
CA LYS A 241 -1.80 -9.17 22.41
C LYS A 241 -3.06 -10.01 22.44
N ASN A 242 -3.36 -10.69 21.33
CA ASN A 242 -4.47 -11.64 21.26
C ASN A 242 -5.81 -11.02 21.69
N VAL A 243 -6.14 -9.85 21.17
CA VAL A 243 -7.45 -9.18 21.35
C VAL A 243 -8.28 -9.31 20.08
N SER A 244 -9.59 -9.08 20.15
CA SER A 244 -10.45 -8.95 18.99
C SER A 244 -10.94 -7.52 18.83
N VAL A 245 -11.01 -7.04 17.58
CA VAL A 245 -11.56 -5.73 17.23
C VAL A 245 -12.65 -5.90 16.20
N GLN A 246 -13.82 -5.38 16.49
CA GLN A 246 -14.92 -5.22 15.56
C GLN A 246 -14.98 -3.78 15.07
N LEU A 247 -15.02 -3.60 13.75
CA LEU A 247 -15.33 -2.33 13.10
C LEU A 247 -16.82 -2.25 12.90
N ALA A 248 -17.44 -1.23 13.51
CA ALA A 248 -18.84 -0.92 13.29
C ALA A 248 -18.99 0.36 12.46
N VAL A 249 -19.87 0.33 11.45
CA VAL A 249 -20.21 1.48 10.61
C VAL A 249 -21.71 1.73 10.72
N ASN A 250 -22.10 2.93 11.13
CA ASN A 250 -23.49 3.30 11.42
C ASN A 250 -24.21 2.34 12.41
N GLY A 251 -23.42 1.66 13.27
CA GLY A 251 -23.90 0.70 14.26
C GLY A 251 -23.76 -0.78 13.85
N ASP A 252 -23.66 -1.08 12.57
CA ASP A 252 -23.53 -2.44 12.04
C ASP A 252 -22.08 -2.90 12.02
N ILE A 253 -21.82 -4.13 12.47
CA ILE A 253 -20.49 -4.75 12.40
C ILE A 253 -20.19 -5.15 10.96
N VAL A 254 -19.16 -4.53 10.36
CA VAL A 254 -18.76 -4.76 8.96
C VAL A 254 -17.45 -5.53 8.81
N GLN A 255 -16.69 -5.67 9.91
CA GLN A 255 -15.44 -6.44 9.94
C GLN A 255 -15.09 -6.81 11.38
N GLU A 256 -14.48 -7.99 11.57
CA GLU A 256 -13.89 -8.42 12.83
C GLU A 256 -12.50 -9.01 12.56
N GLU A 257 -11.54 -8.63 13.44
CA GLU A 257 -10.15 -9.08 13.34
C GLU A 257 -9.65 -9.53 14.72
N PHE A 258 -8.86 -10.61 14.73
CA PHE A 258 -8.20 -11.12 15.93
C PHE A 258 -6.68 -11.01 15.79
N GLY A 259 -5.99 -10.57 16.85
CA GLY A 259 -4.54 -10.45 16.89
C GLY A 259 -4.02 -9.36 17.80
N ASP A 260 -2.90 -8.75 17.39
CA ASP A 260 -2.23 -7.69 18.14
C ASP A 260 -2.71 -6.30 17.72
N LEU A 261 -2.91 -5.43 18.70
CA LEU A 261 -3.35 -4.04 18.54
C LEU A 261 -2.38 -3.10 19.25
N ASP A 262 -2.02 -2.00 18.61
CA ASP A 262 -1.10 -1.00 19.16
C ASP A 262 -1.81 0.35 19.31
N PHE A 263 -1.59 1.02 20.43
CA PHE A 263 -1.95 2.40 20.68
C PHE A 263 -0.72 3.29 20.51
N THR A 264 -0.74 4.20 19.56
CA THR A 264 0.39 5.07 19.22
C THR A 264 -0.01 6.54 19.27
N ASN A 265 0.94 7.43 18.99
CA ASN A 265 0.64 8.85 18.86
C ASN A 265 -0.26 9.20 17.65
N GLY A 266 -0.43 8.27 16.71
CA GLY A 266 -1.35 8.41 15.57
C GLY A 266 -2.77 7.95 15.88
N GLY A 267 -2.95 7.09 16.90
CA GLY A 267 -4.23 6.46 17.21
C GLY A 267 -4.10 4.95 17.43
N ILE A 268 -5.12 4.21 17.05
CA ILE A 268 -5.18 2.75 17.09
C ILE A 268 -4.66 2.19 15.78
N GLU A 269 -3.61 1.38 15.85
CA GLU A 269 -2.95 0.75 14.71
C GLU A 269 -2.43 -0.66 15.07
N GLY A 270 -1.35 -1.12 14.46
CA GLY A 270 -0.83 -2.48 14.64
C GLY A 270 -1.50 -3.46 13.67
N PRO A 271 -1.18 -4.77 13.77
CA PRO A 271 -1.59 -5.76 12.77
C PRO A 271 -3.10 -5.76 12.46
N ILE A 272 -3.95 -5.80 13.50
CA ILE A 272 -5.40 -5.81 13.28
C ILE A 272 -5.99 -4.40 13.12
N GLY A 273 -5.40 -3.38 13.74
CA GLY A 273 -5.78 -1.98 13.55
C GLY A 273 -5.64 -1.53 12.10
N PHE A 274 -4.53 -1.90 11.45
CA PHE A 274 -4.33 -1.62 10.03
C PHE A 274 -5.35 -2.31 9.13
N LYS A 275 -5.70 -3.58 9.38
CA LYS A 275 -6.69 -4.29 8.58
C LYS A 275 -8.07 -3.63 8.62
N VAL A 276 -8.55 -3.23 9.79
CA VAL A 276 -9.84 -2.55 9.91
C VAL A 276 -9.81 -1.12 9.40
N SER A 277 -8.62 -0.49 9.36
CA SER A 277 -8.48 0.93 8.97
C SER A 277 -8.92 1.20 7.53
N ARG A 278 -8.69 0.28 6.60
CA ARG A 278 -9.09 0.47 5.20
C ARG A 278 -10.58 0.77 5.05
N LYS A 279 -11.44 -0.09 5.61
CA LYS A 279 -12.89 0.14 5.61
C LYS A 279 -13.27 1.31 6.51
N GLY A 280 -12.60 1.46 7.66
CA GLY A 280 -12.83 2.56 8.59
C GLY A 280 -12.60 3.92 7.94
N VAL A 281 -11.46 4.14 7.27
CA VAL A 281 -11.15 5.39 6.57
C VAL A 281 -12.12 5.63 5.42
N HIS A 282 -12.38 4.61 4.59
CA HIS A 282 -13.35 4.71 3.51
C HIS A 282 -14.73 5.17 4.02
N SER A 283 -15.20 4.61 5.15
CA SER A 283 -16.48 4.99 5.75
C SER A 283 -16.46 6.42 6.30
N LEU A 284 -15.36 6.84 6.95
CA LEU A 284 -15.20 8.22 7.45
C LEU A 284 -15.21 9.25 6.32
N VAL A 285 -14.50 8.97 5.21
CA VAL A 285 -14.47 9.84 4.02
C VAL A 285 -15.87 10.00 3.42
N ASN A 286 -16.72 8.97 3.51
CA ASN A 286 -18.11 9.01 3.06
C ASN A 286 -19.08 9.56 4.12
N GLY A 287 -18.58 10.17 5.21
CA GLY A 287 -19.41 10.81 6.24
C GLY A 287 -20.16 9.85 7.17
N GLN A 288 -19.79 8.57 7.17
CA GLN A 288 -20.43 7.56 8.03
C GLN A 288 -19.85 7.58 9.46
N LYS A 289 -20.65 7.15 10.42
CA LYS A 289 -20.19 6.97 11.81
C LYS A 289 -19.38 5.69 11.91
N VAL A 290 -18.18 5.77 12.50
CA VAL A 290 -17.26 4.64 12.66
C VAL A 290 -16.93 4.45 14.13
N GLU A 291 -16.98 3.20 14.58
CA GLU A 291 -16.59 2.78 15.93
C GLU A 291 -15.71 1.54 15.86
N LEU A 292 -14.71 1.46 16.74
CA LEU A 292 -14.01 0.22 17.05
C LEU A 292 -14.55 -0.32 18.37
N ARG A 293 -14.90 -1.60 18.41
CA ARG A 293 -15.33 -2.32 19.60
C ARG A 293 -14.27 -3.36 19.94
N LEU A 294 -13.58 -3.13 21.05
CA LEU A 294 -12.44 -3.94 21.47
C LEU A 294 -12.88 -4.99 22.50
N ASP A 295 -12.65 -6.25 22.18
CA ASP A 295 -12.75 -7.37 23.12
C ASP A 295 -11.36 -7.68 23.69
N MET A 296 -11.18 -7.40 24.98
CA MET A 296 -9.93 -7.62 25.69
C MET A 296 -9.70 -9.08 26.10
N LYS A 297 -10.71 -9.94 25.98
CA LYS A 297 -10.71 -11.34 26.45
C LYS A 297 -11.42 -12.27 25.44
N PRO A 298 -11.04 -12.30 24.16
CA PRO A 298 -11.76 -13.02 23.12
C PRO A 298 -11.77 -14.55 23.33
N ALA A 299 -10.78 -15.07 24.05
CA ALA A 299 -10.65 -16.52 24.30
C ALA A 299 -11.72 -17.10 25.24
N VAL A 300 -12.52 -16.26 25.94
CA VAL A 300 -13.54 -16.68 26.87
C VAL A 300 -14.89 -16.03 26.55
N SER A 301 -15.99 -16.77 26.76
CA SER A 301 -17.34 -16.21 26.60
C SER A 301 -17.65 -15.17 27.68
N LEU A 302 -18.68 -14.36 27.45
CA LEU A 302 -19.15 -13.37 28.43
C LEU A 302 -19.49 -14.04 29.76
N ASP A 303 -20.23 -15.16 29.73
CA ASP A 303 -20.64 -15.90 30.93
C ASP A 303 -19.45 -16.50 31.70
N GLN A 304 -18.47 -17.05 30.97
CA GLN A 304 -17.23 -17.56 31.59
C GLN A 304 -16.44 -16.44 32.27
N LEU A 305 -16.35 -15.28 31.62
CA LEU A 305 -15.67 -14.11 32.17
C LEU A 305 -16.38 -13.58 33.39
N ALA A 306 -17.73 -13.46 33.35
CA ALA A 306 -18.55 -13.02 34.48
C ALA A 306 -18.38 -13.95 35.70
N LYS A 307 -18.51 -15.27 35.53
CA LYS A 307 -18.31 -16.27 36.61
C LYS A 307 -16.91 -16.20 37.19
N ARG A 308 -15.88 -16.01 36.34
CA ARG A 308 -14.50 -15.84 36.80
C ARG A 308 -14.37 -14.57 37.67
N ILE A 309 -14.93 -13.46 37.22
CA ILE A 309 -14.90 -12.17 37.92
C ILE A 309 -15.59 -12.31 39.30
N GLU A 310 -16.75 -12.92 39.34
CA GLU A 310 -17.50 -13.16 40.61
C GLU A 310 -16.67 -13.97 41.60
N ARG A 311 -16.10 -15.07 41.18
CA ARG A 311 -15.26 -15.95 42.01
C ARG A 311 -14.04 -15.20 42.56
N GLU A 312 -13.29 -14.49 41.69
CA GLU A 312 -12.08 -13.77 42.09
C GLU A 312 -12.38 -12.56 42.95
N MET A 313 -13.54 -11.91 42.78
CA MET A 313 -14.00 -10.80 43.60
C MET A 313 -14.41 -11.24 45.03
N ALA A 314 -14.82 -12.48 45.24
CA ALA A 314 -15.13 -12.98 46.58
C ALA A 314 -13.92 -12.90 47.52
N GLU A 315 -12.72 -13.02 46.99
CA GLU A 315 -11.46 -13.00 47.71
C GLU A 315 -10.90 -11.59 47.96
N ILE A 316 -11.45 -10.56 47.28
CA ILE A 316 -10.97 -9.17 47.39
C ILE A 316 -11.58 -8.49 48.58
N LYS A 317 -10.74 -7.99 49.50
CA LYS A 317 -11.14 -7.15 50.62
C LYS A 317 -11.15 -5.67 50.18
N GLY A 318 -12.20 -4.93 50.62
CA GLY A 318 -12.35 -3.51 50.28
C GLY A 318 -13.00 -3.25 48.91
N ASP A 319 -12.47 -2.27 48.14
CA ASP A 319 -13.02 -1.90 46.84
C ASP A 319 -12.77 -3.01 45.82
N LYS A 320 -13.81 -3.77 45.53
CA LYS A 320 -13.77 -4.93 44.64
C LYS A 320 -13.39 -4.56 43.22
N LEU A 321 -13.89 -3.44 42.71
CA LEU A 321 -13.59 -3.00 41.33
C LEU A 321 -12.10 -2.61 41.19
N LYS A 322 -11.61 -1.79 42.16
CA LYS A 322 -10.21 -1.37 42.18
C LYS A 322 -9.24 -2.53 42.37
N GLY A 323 -9.60 -3.55 43.14
CA GLY A 323 -8.78 -4.74 43.33
C GLY A 323 -8.81 -5.71 42.14
N MET A 324 -9.91 -5.71 41.36
CA MET A 324 -10.08 -6.64 40.20
C MET A 324 -9.45 -6.15 38.91
N LEU A 325 -9.52 -4.86 38.64
CA LEU A 325 -9.04 -4.29 37.36
C LEU A 325 -7.58 -4.63 37.02
N PRO A 326 -6.61 -4.54 37.96
CA PRO A 326 -5.20 -4.89 37.68
C PRO A 326 -4.97 -6.38 37.39
N LYS A 327 -5.89 -7.26 37.80
CA LYS A 327 -5.84 -8.70 37.45
C LYS A 327 -6.30 -8.99 36.03
N LEU A 328 -7.10 -8.08 35.45
CA LEU A 328 -7.75 -8.26 34.13
C LEU A 328 -7.09 -7.44 33.04
N LEU A 329 -6.46 -6.31 33.36
CA LEU A 329 -5.91 -5.33 32.43
C LEU A 329 -4.43 -5.04 32.74
N PRO A 330 -3.63 -4.70 31.74
CA PRO A 330 -2.33 -4.07 31.96
C PRO A 330 -2.47 -2.83 32.84
N SER A 331 -1.58 -2.64 33.80
CA SER A 331 -1.65 -1.55 34.78
C SER A 331 -1.83 -0.16 34.17
N LYS A 332 -1.15 0.09 33.05
CA LYS A 332 -1.26 1.35 32.28
C LYS A 332 -2.67 1.61 31.72
N LEU A 333 -3.46 0.55 31.48
CA LEU A 333 -4.82 0.68 30.92
C LEU A 333 -5.91 0.85 32.00
N VAL A 334 -5.64 0.53 33.25
CA VAL A 334 -6.67 0.54 34.31
C VAL A 334 -7.35 1.90 34.42
N LYS A 335 -6.57 2.98 34.53
CA LYS A 335 -7.11 4.35 34.63
C LYS A 335 -7.91 4.71 33.37
N LEU A 336 -7.35 4.46 32.18
CA LEU A 336 -7.96 4.78 30.88
C LEU A 336 -9.24 3.98 30.64
N PHE A 337 -9.28 2.73 31.10
CA PHE A 337 -10.46 1.89 31.01
C PHE A 337 -11.62 2.40 31.88
N VAL A 338 -11.32 2.82 33.12
CA VAL A 338 -12.31 3.42 34.02
C VAL A 338 -12.85 4.71 33.44
N GLU A 339 -11.99 5.61 32.99
CA GLU A 339 -12.37 6.89 32.38
C GLU A 339 -13.15 6.73 31.07
N GLY A 340 -12.78 5.73 30.25
CA GLY A 340 -13.42 5.44 28.97
C GLY A 340 -14.75 4.68 29.08
N ASN A 341 -15.12 4.19 30.29
CA ASN A 341 -16.35 3.42 30.53
C ASN A 341 -17.17 4.06 31.63
N SER A 342 -17.91 5.12 31.29
CA SER A 342 -18.83 5.75 32.25
C SER A 342 -19.83 4.73 32.84
N GLY A 343 -20.10 4.83 34.14
CA GLY A 343 -20.99 3.90 34.87
C GLY A 343 -20.41 2.50 35.04
N LEU A 344 -19.05 2.35 34.97
CA LEU A 344 -18.38 1.08 35.24
C LEU A 344 -18.70 0.59 36.65
N SER A 345 -19.13 -0.65 36.74
CA SER A 345 -19.51 -1.32 38.00
C SER A 345 -19.08 -2.79 37.94
N VAL A 346 -19.13 -3.46 39.08
CA VAL A 346 -18.91 -4.91 39.17
C VAL A 346 -19.87 -5.67 38.24
N ALA A 347 -21.11 -5.27 38.19
CA ALA A 347 -22.16 -5.95 37.42
C ALA A 347 -21.96 -5.89 35.91
N ASN A 348 -21.32 -4.82 35.39
CA ASN A 348 -21.11 -4.67 33.95
C ASN A 348 -19.65 -4.83 33.53
N LEU A 349 -18.72 -5.15 34.44
CA LEU A 349 -17.29 -5.23 34.15
C LEU A 349 -16.97 -6.24 33.05
N ALA A 350 -17.58 -7.44 33.10
CA ALA A 350 -17.37 -8.46 32.06
C ALA A 350 -17.81 -7.95 30.67
N GLN A 351 -18.99 -7.31 30.60
CA GLN A 351 -19.50 -6.76 29.35
C GLN A 351 -18.61 -5.64 28.80
N LYS A 352 -18.11 -4.74 29.67
CA LYS A 352 -17.22 -3.66 29.26
C LYS A 352 -15.86 -4.15 28.80
N LEU A 353 -15.32 -5.24 29.36
CA LEU A 353 -14.10 -5.89 28.91
C LEU A 353 -14.28 -6.61 27.56
N LYS A 354 -15.47 -7.13 27.29
CA LYS A 354 -15.82 -7.77 26.01
C LYS A 354 -16.16 -6.77 24.92
N CYS A 355 -16.51 -5.53 25.26
CA CYS A 355 -16.90 -4.50 24.31
C CYS A 355 -16.50 -3.10 24.83
N TRP A 356 -15.21 -2.77 24.69
CA TRP A 356 -14.75 -1.40 24.94
C TRP A 356 -14.86 -0.59 23.66
N VAL A 357 -15.74 0.40 23.64
CA VAL A 357 -16.09 1.17 22.44
C VAL A 357 -15.22 2.40 22.29
N PHE A 358 -14.66 2.57 21.10
CA PHE A 358 -13.90 3.74 20.67
C PHE A 358 -14.59 4.39 19.45
N PRO A 359 -15.37 5.46 19.63
CA PRO A 359 -15.85 6.25 18.49
C PRO A 359 -14.68 6.87 17.74
N ILE A 360 -14.63 6.68 16.42
CA ILE A 360 -13.54 7.15 15.57
C ILE A 360 -14.00 8.43 14.85
N ASN A 361 -13.16 9.48 14.91
CA ASN A 361 -13.44 10.74 14.24
C ASN A 361 -12.32 11.24 13.35
N GLY A 362 -11.26 10.44 13.16
CA GLY A 362 -10.15 10.79 12.29
C GLY A 362 -9.21 9.61 12.02
N TYR A 363 -8.21 9.88 11.25
CA TYR A 363 -7.16 8.93 10.89
C TYR A 363 -5.86 9.69 10.57
N VAL A 364 -4.74 8.98 10.49
CA VAL A 364 -3.47 9.55 10.03
C VAL A 364 -3.44 9.56 8.50
N GLY A 365 -2.98 10.66 7.92
CA GLY A 365 -2.98 10.89 6.48
C GLY A 365 -1.86 10.15 5.72
N TYR A 366 -1.61 10.61 4.50
CA TYR A 366 -0.64 10.01 3.60
C TYR A 366 0.81 10.08 4.08
N GLU A 367 1.12 10.98 5.00
CA GLU A 367 2.44 11.13 5.59
C GLU A 367 2.93 9.89 6.35
N ARG A 368 2.00 9.05 6.85
CA ARG A 368 2.32 7.87 7.66
C ARG A 368 1.51 6.61 7.30
N CYS A 369 0.55 6.68 6.38
CA CYS A 369 -0.14 5.47 5.96
C CYS A 369 0.80 4.53 5.20
N VAL A 370 0.58 3.23 5.30
CA VAL A 370 1.45 2.23 4.65
C VAL A 370 1.24 2.22 3.14
N VAL A 371 -0.01 2.39 2.67
CA VAL A 371 -0.37 2.32 1.27
C VAL A 371 -1.53 3.27 0.95
N THR A 372 -1.63 3.71 -0.29
CA THR A 372 -2.75 4.44 -0.85
C THR A 372 -3.77 3.45 -1.41
N ALA A 373 -5.02 3.55 -1.00
CA ALA A 373 -6.16 2.89 -1.67
C ALA A 373 -6.75 3.82 -2.72
N GLY A 374 -7.34 3.26 -3.78
CA GLY A 374 -7.71 4.00 -4.98
C GLY A 374 -6.54 4.13 -5.95
N GLY A 375 -6.77 4.67 -7.14
CA GLY A 375 -5.75 4.82 -8.17
C GLY A 375 -6.32 4.80 -9.59
N VAL A 376 -5.49 4.47 -10.57
CA VAL A 376 -5.92 4.29 -11.96
C VAL A 376 -6.96 3.18 -12.05
N SER A 377 -8.11 3.49 -12.63
CA SER A 377 -9.26 2.58 -12.72
C SER A 377 -8.88 1.26 -13.40
N LEU A 378 -9.08 0.15 -12.70
CA LEU A 378 -8.82 -1.20 -13.21
C LEU A 378 -9.69 -1.56 -14.41
N GLN A 379 -10.80 -0.85 -14.64
CA GLN A 379 -11.65 -1.05 -15.83
C GLN A 379 -10.95 -0.62 -17.12
N GLU A 380 -10.01 0.33 -17.01
CA GLU A 380 -9.30 0.93 -18.15
C GLU A 380 -7.92 0.30 -18.39
N VAL A 381 -7.54 -0.71 -17.58
CA VAL A 381 -6.29 -1.44 -17.70
C VAL A 381 -6.57 -2.92 -18.00
N SER A 382 -5.78 -3.50 -18.87
CA SER A 382 -5.85 -4.92 -19.20
C SER A 382 -5.23 -5.77 -18.09
N GLN A 383 -6.01 -6.61 -17.44
CA GLN A 383 -5.51 -7.55 -16.43
C GLN A 383 -4.53 -8.60 -16.99
N LYS A 384 -4.49 -8.80 -18.32
CA LYS A 384 -3.61 -9.78 -18.98
C LYS A 384 -2.24 -9.22 -19.33
N THR A 385 -2.12 -7.88 -19.45
CA THR A 385 -0.90 -7.23 -19.95
C THR A 385 -0.46 -6.03 -19.12
N MET A 386 -1.29 -5.54 -18.19
CA MET A 386 -1.12 -4.26 -17.49
C MET A 386 -1.13 -3.04 -18.42
N GLU A 387 -1.39 -3.20 -19.72
CA GLU A 387 -1.47 -2.12 -20.70
C GLU A 387 -2.81 -1.38 -20.58
N SER A 388 -2.77 -0.09 -20.82
CA SER A 388 -3.94 0.77 -20.96
C SER A 388 -4.84 0.27 -22.10
N LYS A 389 -6.15 0.27 -21.88
CA LYS A 389 -7.14 0.03 -22.93
C LYS A 389 -7.45 1.29 -23.74
N LEU A 390 -7.02 2.47 -23.26
CA LEU A 390 -7.29 3.77 -23.87
C LEU A 390 -6.10 4.25 -24.70
N VAL A 391 -4.88 4.02 -24.23
CA VAL A 391 -3.65 4.55 -24.82
C VAL A 391 -2.71 3.38 -25.13
N PRO A 392 -2.64 2.93 -26.38
CA PRO A 392 -1.74 1.84 -26.78
C PRO A 392 -0.29 2.15 -26.44
N GLY A 393 0.42 1.19 -25.87
CA GLY A 393 1.82 1.33 -25.46
C GLY A 393 2.03 1.90 -24.05
N LEU A 394 0.98 2.33 -23.36
CA LEU A 394 1.05 2.77 -21.96
C LEU A 394 0.70 1.59 -21.04
N SER A 395 1.49 1.37 -20.01
CA SER A 395 1.20 0.38 -18.96
C SER A 395 1.29 1.00 -17.56
N PHE A 396 0.62 0.38 -16.60
CA PHE A 396 0.62 0.78 -15.20
C PHE A 396 1.05 -0.38 -14.31
N ALA A 397 1.84 -0.10 -13.26
CA ALA A 397 2.29 -1.13 -12.33
C ALA A 397 2.44 -0.62 -10.88
N GLY A 398 2.10 -1.47 -9.93
CA GLY A 398 2.19 -1.17 -8.49
C GLY A 398 1.08 -0.27 -7.98
N GLU A 399 1.38 0.48 -6.92
CA GLU A 399 0.43 1.27 -6.12
C GLU A 399 -0.24 2.44 -6.88
N VAL A 400 0.18 2.75 -8.12
CA VAL A 400 -0.52 3.71 -8.99
C VAL A 400 -1.87 3.15 -9.48
N LEU A 401 -2.03 1.82 -9.51
CA LEU A 401 -3.29 1.14 -9.80
C LEU A 401 -4.24 1.23 -8.61
N ASP A 402 -5.56 1.21 -8.87
CA ASP A 402 -6.58 1.01 -7.82
C ASP A 402 -6.50 -0.42 -7.27
N LEU A 403 -5.37 -0.74 -6.63
CA LEU A 403 -5.04 -2.07 -6.13
C LEU A 403 -4.13 -1.97 -4.92
N ASP A 404 -4.63 -2.35 -3.76
CA ASP A 404 -3.90 -2.38 -2.50
C ASP A 404 -4.09 -3.72 -1.78
N GLY A 405 -3.17 -4.05 -0.88
CA GLY A 405 -3.20 -5.28 -0.11
C GLY A 405 -3.07 -5.01 1.39
N ASP A 406 -3.44 -5.99 2.19
CA ASP A 406 -3.23 -5.98 3.64
C ASP A 406 -1.74 -5.89 4.00
N THR A 407 -1.43 -5.73 5.30
CA THR A 407 -0.06 -5.89 5.80
C THR A 407 0.37 -7.35 5.73
N GLY A 408 1.67 -7.61 5.47
CA GLY A 408 2.19 -8.99 5.45
C GLY A 408 2.93 -9.40 4.19
N GLY A 409 3.38 -8.45 3.36
CA GLY A 409 4.12 -8.71 2.12
C GLY A 409 3.25 -8.62 0.85
N TYR A 410 1.96 -8.37 0.99
CA TYR A 410 1.03 -8.35 -0.15
C TYR A 410 1.28 -7.18 -1.09
N ASN A 411 1.51 -5.97 -0.57
CA ASN A 411 1.71 -4.77 -1.40
C ASN A 411 2.97 -4.82 -2.25
N LEU A 412 4.08 -5.34 -1.72
CA LEU A 412 5.30 -5.52 -2.51
C LEU A 412 5.11 -6.62 -3.56
N GLN A 413 4.43 -7.73 -3.23
CA GLN A 413 4.10 -8.76 -4.22
C GLN A 413 3.21 -8.21 -5.35
N ILE A 414 2.20 -7.39 -5.04
CA ILE A 414 1.37 -6.70 -6.05
C ILE A 414 2.27 -5.87 -6.97
N ALA A 415 3.19 -5.10 -6.39
CA ALA A 415 4.12 -4.27 -7.15
C ALA A 415 5.04 -5.11 -8.05
N PHE A 416 5.62 -6.18 -7.54
CA PHE A 416 6.50 -7.07 -8.30
C PHE A 416 5.74 -7.79 -9.42
N SER A 417 4.60 -8.38 -9.13
CA SER A 417 3.79 -9.12 -10.10
C SER A 417 3.32 -8.22 -11.25
N THR A 418 2.76 -7.05 -10.92
CA THR A 418 2.27 -6.11 -11.94
C THR A 418 3.41 -5.49 -12.74
N GLY A 419 4.55 -5.20 -12.09
CA GLY A 419 5.76 -4.71 -12.76
C GLY A 419 6.32 -5.72 -13.76
N ALA A 420 6.44 -6.98 -13.35
CA ALA A 420 6.91 -8.06 -14.21
C ALA A 420 5.99 -8.26 -15.43
N LEU A 421 4.68 -8.33 -15.21
CA LEU A 421 3.72 -8.54 -16.30
C LEU A 421 3.71 -7.36 -17.28
N ALA A 422 3.75 -6.12 -16.79
CA ALA A 422 3.83 -4.93 -17.64
C ALA A 422 5.10 -4.96 -18.52
N ALA A 423 6.23 -5.29 -17.93
CA ALA A 423 7.51 -5.39 -18.62
C ALA A 423 7.54 -6.50 -19.69
N GLN A 424 7.11 -7.71 -19.33
CA GLN A 424 7.04 -8.85 -20.24
C GLN A 424 6.08 -8.58 -21.42
N SER A 425 4.93 -7.96 -21.15
CA SER A 425 3.95 -7.63 -22.18
C SER A 425 4.45 -6.52 -23.12
N ALA A 426 5.10 -5.49 -22.59
CA ALA A 426 5.70 -4.42 -23.38
C ALA A 426 6.80 -4.97 -24.29
N ALA A 427 7.73 -5.79 -23.78
CA ALA A 427 8.79 -6.42 -24.56
C ALA A 427 8.22 -7.33 -25.67
N ALA A 428 7.28 -8.21 -25.33
CA ALA A 428 6.67 -9.13 -26.31
C ALA A 428 5.94 -8.42 -27.45
N SER A 429 5.41 -7.21 -27.22
CA SER A 429 4.74 -6.41 -28.26
C SER A 429 5.68 -5.68 -29.21
N LEU A 430 6.97 -5.55 -28.86
CA LEU A 430 8.00 -4.92 -29.67
C LEU A 430 8.76 -5.91 -30.57
N THR A 431 8.65 -7.21 -30.29
CA THR A 431 9.38 -8.27 -30.98
C THR A 431 8.49 -9.13 -31.87
N LYS A 432 7.22 -8.77 -31.99
CA LYS A 432 6.29 -9.29 -32.99
C LYS A 432 6.35 -8.45 -34.27
#